data_523d7e51b5661d960a7a33089f4366d5
#
_entry.id   523d7e51b5661d960a7a33089f4366d5
#
_cell.length_a   1.000
_cell.length_b   1.000
_cell.length_c   1.000
_cell.angle_alpha   90.00
_cell.angle_beta   90.00
_cell.angle_gamma   90.00
#
_symmetry.space_group_name_H-M   'P 1'
#
loop_
_entity.id
_entity.type
_entity.pdbx_description
1 polymer ?
#
loop_
_entity_poly.entity_id
_entity_poly.type
_entity_poly.pdbx_seq_one_letter_code
_entity_poly.pdbx_strand_id
1 'polypeptide(L)'
;MIPTCIKNISSASILILVFGLLLILPTTSINATNPPIEVIDFSATSEFPKGIRFKVKATSTSKIESIAVRFKIGLITTGVYEYLSYDPADTVNAELFYSTNTLAGYIPPETIIKYTFEIQDSNQNVYNTEPQELIYEDARFDWDRVSKDEVTVAFHGPIQSRAETILQVIIDTLKNMGPVLGAETSEPIRVTLYNNQKEMLDALPIGSAAVGRELITEGMAFNEEGSLVILVGGSMANGTASHEVTHILNHRAGHSIFRRIPSWLHEGLAEYGNIEPGYSYSYALEFAIAADRLLPHLFMQILPGDPEDIIIFYGQSRSIVEYMIFLEGNSGMRQLLKLHQDGTNMDDALMSVYGMDRLELTNAWRSELGASPYVPPNIAESKPTAVSYPTVEAFTLTPKAGGRTVADSIDNNQSTQLQSTSGSCNTQADNGTEIGVVSMFLFIAVISTRRFRRKS
;
A
#
# COMPACT_ATOMS: atom_id res chain seq x y z
N MET A 1 -51.74 -57.69 -10.35
CA MET A 1 -53.09 -58.05 -9.94
C MET A 1 -53.69 -56.83 -9.27
N ILE A 2 -54.72 -56.29 -9.90
CA ILE A 2 -55.65 -55.22 -9.52
C ILE A 2 -56.54 -55.74 -8.36
N PRO A 3 -57.25 -54.99 -7.50
CA PRO A 3 -58.12 -53.89 -7.92
C PRO A 3 -58.21 -52.62 -7.01
N THR A 4 -58.48 -51.52 -7.65
CA THR A 4 -59.52 -50.51 -7.50
C THR A 4 -60.54 -50.63 -6.36
N CYS A 5 -60.78 -49.51 -5.63
CA CYS A 5 -62.13 -49.15 -5.20
C CYS A 5 -62.27 -47.63 -4.99
N ILE A 6 -63.11 -47.07 -5.82
CA ILE A 6 -63.67 -45.73 -5.78
C ILE A 6 -64.83 -45.72 -4.77
N LYS A 7 -64.96 -44.67 -3.95
CA LYS A 7 -66.30 -44.29 -3.42
C LYS A 7 -66.39 -42.74 -3.29
N ASN A 8 -67.29 -42.20 -4.09
CA ASN A 8 -67.89 -40.89 -3.99
C ASN A 8 -68.67 -40.71 -2.68
N ILE A 9 -68.55 -39.58 -2.04
CA ILE A 9 -69.60 -39.03 -1.16
C ILE A 9 -69.73 -37.51 -1.38
N SER A 10 -70.80 -37.20 -2.00
CA SER A 10 -71.81 -36.18 -1.91
C SER A 10 -71.53 -34.86 -1.11
N SER A 11 -71.91 -33.80 -1.85
CA SER A 11 -72.05 -32.42 -1.45
C SER A 11 -72.92 -32.23 -0.19
N ALA A 12 -72.49 -31.38 0.71
CA ALA A 12 -73.33 -30.67 1.66
C ALA A 12 -72.86 -29.19 1.73
N SER A 13 -73.69 -28.34 1.16
CA SER A 13 -73.61 -26.86 1.21
C SER A 13 -73.83 -26.39 2.64
N ILE A 14 -72.78 -25.82 3.27
CA ILE A 14 -72.97 -25.05 4.52
C ILE A 14 -72.80 -23.59 4.18
N LEU A 15 -73.86 -22.88 4.17
CA LEU A 15 -73.99 -21.41 4.04
C LEU A 15 -73.57 -20.80 5.39
N ILE A 16 -72.35 -20.29 5.49
CA ILE A 16 -71.88 -19.53 6.68
C ILE A 16 -72.11 -18.06 6.40
N LEU A 17 -73.03 -17.45 7.11
CA LEU A 17 -73.34 -16.03 7.15
C LEU A 17 -72.20 -15.36 7.95
N VAL A 18 -71.22 -14.75 7.25
CA VAL A 18 -70.15 -13.95 7.90
C VAL A 18 -70.72 -12.55 8.17
N PHE A 19 -71.11 -12.29 9.41
CA PHE A 19 -71.43 -11.00 9.93
C PHE A 19 -70.19 -10.12 9.90
N GLY A 20 -70.06 -9.18 8.97
CA GLY A 20 -68.99 -8.26 8.85
C GLY A 20 -68.95 -7.26 10.00
N LEU A 21 -68.17 -7.54 11.02
CA LEU A 21 -67.81 -6.56 12.04
C LEU A 21 -66.69 -5.68 11.46
N LEU A 22 -67.07 -4.53 10.92
CA LEU A 22 -66.14 -3.50 10.44
C LEU A 22 -65.42 -2.91 11.68
N LEU A 23 -64.29 -3.47 12.06
CA LEU A 23 -63.36 -2.85 13.01
C LEU A 23 -62.77 -1.61 12.33
N ILE A 24 -63.29 -0.45 12.66
CA ILE A 24 -62.67 0.85 12.37
C ILE A 24 -61.41 0.92 13.28
N LEU A 25 -60.28 0.45 12.75
CA LEU A 25 -58.99 0.73 13.35
C LEU A 25 -58.75 2.24 13.19
N PRO A 26 -58.45 2.95 14.28
CA PRO A 26 -58.01 4.33 14.14
C PRO A 26 -56.73 4.32 13.29
N THR A 27 -56.81 4.93 12.12
CA THR A 27 -55.59 5.27 11.36
C THR A 27 -54.88 6.33 12.18
N THR A 28 -53.96 5.90 13.03
CA THR A 28 -52.94 6.80 13.57
C THR A 28 -52.15 7.27 12.36
N SER A 29 -52.37 8.48 11.92
CA SER A 29 -51.47 9.18 11.04
C SER A 29 -50.14 9.21 11.75
N ILE A 30 -49.17 8.38 11.29
CA ILE A 30 -47.78 8.53 11.65
C ILE A 30 -47.42 9.87 11.01
N ASN A 31 -47.45 10.95 11.80
CA ASN A 31 -46.77 12.16 11.42
C ASN A 31 -45.30 11.76 11.23
N ALA A 32 -44.84 11.71 10.00
CA ALA A 32 -43.44 11.64 9.69
C ALA A 32 -42.82 12.90 10.32
N THR A 33 -42.29 12.77 11.55
CA THR A 33 -41.49 13.83 12.13
C THR A 33 -40.25 13.92 11.26
N ASN A 34 -40.00 15.07 10.65
CA ASN A 34 -38.75 15.33 9.97
C ASN A 34 -37.60 14.91 10.88
N PRO A 35 -36.57 14.23 10.35
CA PRO A 35 -35.42 13.88 11.17
C PRO A 35 -34.87 15.15 11.82
N PRO A 36 -34.41 15.08 13.09
CA PRO A 36 -33.95 16.26 13.83
C PRO A 36 -32.73 16.92 13.15
N ILE A 37 -31.94 16.15 12.42
CA ILE A 37 -30.78 16.61 11.64
C ILE A 37 -31.04 16.34 10.15
N GLU A 38 -30.85 17.36 9.31
CA GLU A 38 -30.94 17.29 7.84
C GLU A 38 -29.61 17.71 7.24
N VAL A 39 -29.05 16.87 6.38
CA VAL A 39 -27.86 17.20 5.58
C VAL A 39 -28.32 17.76 4.25
N ILE A 40 -28.00 19.04 4.02
CA ILE A 40 -28.43 19.78 2.82
C ILE A 40 -27.53 19.43 1.64
N ASP A 41 -26.22 19.33 1.89
CA ASP A 41 -25.19 19.02 0.88
C ASP A 41 -23.92 18.52 1.55
N PHE A 42 -23.20 17.60 0.90
CA PHE A 42 -21.89 17.18 1.31
C PHE A 42 -21.08 16.67 0.13
N SER A 43 -19.76 16.86 0.17
CA SER A 43 -18.86 16.48 -0.90
C SER A 43 -17.42 16.26 -0.41
N ALA A 44 -16.65 15.55 -1.22
CA ALA A 44 -15.22 15.51 -1.14
C ALA A 44 -14.61 15.87 -2.50
N THR A 45 -13.48 16.59 -2.50
CA THR A 45 -12.80 17.01 -3.71
C THR A 45 -11.32 16.66 -3.60
N SER A 46 -10.75 16.08 -4.67
CA SER A 46 -9.31 15.86 -4.78
C SER A 46 -8.59 17.19 -5.00
N GLU A 47 -7.60 17.46 -4.17
CA GLU A 47 -6.61 18.52 -4.37
C GLU A 47 -5.20 17.91 -4.46
N PHE A 48 -5.13 16.76 -5.17
CA PHE A 48 -3.88 16.02 -5.37
C PHE A 48 -2.74 16.93 -5.89
N PRO A 49 -1.48 16.75 -5.44
CA PRO A 49 -1.05 15.79 -4.43
C PRO A 49 -1.16 16.29 -2.99
N LYS A 50 -1.77 17.45 -2.74
CA LYS A 50 -1.74 18.13 -1.43
C LYS A 50 -2.69 17.52 -0.41
N GLY A 51 -3.90 17.13 -0.84
CA GLY A 51 -4.89 16.64 0.09
C GLY A 51 -6.28 16.43 -0.49
N ILE A 52 -7.20 16.16 0.42
CA ILE A 52 -8.63 16.00 0.14
C ILE A 52 -9.38 17.07 0.91
N ARG A 53 -10.30 17.78 0.24
CA ARG A 53 -11.18 18.72 0.88
C ARG A 53 -12.57 18.12 1.05
N PHE A 54 -12.98 17.94 2.30
CA PHE A 54 -14.32 17.52 2.68
C PHE A 54 -15.16 18.73 3.04
N LYS A 55 -16.42 18.76 2.59
CA LYS A 55 -17.39 19.82 2.88
C LYS A 55 -18.71 19.21 3.26
N VAL A 56 -19.40 19.84 4.22
CA VAL A 56 -20.75 19.45 4.61
C VAL A 56 -21.55 20.67 5.04
N LYS A 57 -22.82 20.71 4.61
CA LYS A 57 -23.80 21.68 5.05
C LYS A 57 -24.96 20.96 5.67
N ALA A 58 -25.26 21.23 6.93
CA ALA A 58 -26.31 20.57 7.69
C ALA A 58 -27.12 21.57 8.51
N THR A 59 -28.35 21.21 8.81
CA THR A 59 -29.24 21.95 9.72
C THR A 59 -29.86 20.97 10.72
N SER A 60 -30.17 21.49 11.91
CA SER A 60 -30.85 20.74 12.95
C SER A 60 -31.85 21.63 13.69
N THR A 61 -32.78 21.00 14.40
CA THR A 61 -33.72 21.66 15.33
C THR A 61 -33.05 22.18 16.60
N SER A 62 -31.77 21.81 16.82
CA SER A 62 -30.91 22.25 17.91
C SER A 62 -29.49 22.45 17.40
N LYS A 63 -28.62 23.07 18.21
CA LYS A 63 -27.25 23.35 17.80
C LYS A 63 -26.50 22.08 17.41
N ILE A 64 -25.88 22.08 16.25
CA ILE A 64 -24.95 21.04 15.83
C ILE A 64 -23.64 21.25 16.63
N GLU A 65 -23.29 20.26 17.47
CA GLU A 65 -22.13 20.32 18.36
C GLU A 65 -20.89 19.66 17.79
N SER A 66 -21.06 18.55 17.03
CA SER A 66 -19.93 17.89 16.37
C SER A 66 -20.28 17.41 14.97
N ILE A 67 -19.31 17.54 14.08
CA ILE A 67 -19.29 16.94 12.76
C ILE A 67 -17.95 16.24 12.59
N ALA A 68 -17.99 14.97 12.24
CA ALA A 68 -16.82 14.20 11.89
C ALA A 68 -16.96 13.60 10.51
N VAL A 69 -15.86 13.50 9.77
CA VAL A 69 -15.76 12.69 8.57
C VAL A 69 -15.04 11.38 8.90
N ARG A 70 -15.63 10.27 8.45
CA ARG A 70 -15.02 8.94 8.49
C ARG A 70 -14.72 8.53 7.07
N PHE A 71 -13.49 8.10 6.80
CA PHE A 71 -13.15 7.64 5.46
C PHE A 71 -12.13 6.49 5.49
N LYS A 72 -12.14 5.71 4.40
CA LYS A 72 -11.19 4.64 4.13
C LYS A 72 -10.43 4.94 2.87
N ILE A 73 -9.16 4.54 2.85
CA ILE A 73 -8.21 4.79 1.77
C ILE A 73 -7.96 3.47 1.03
N GLY A 74 -8.42 3.36 -0.21
CA GLY A 74 -8.18 2.20 -1.06
C GLY A 74 -8.57 0.88 -0.39
N LEU A 75 -7.65 -0.07 -0.36
CA LEU A 75 -7.80 -1.39 0.24
C LEU A 75 -7.44 -1.42 1.73
N ILE A 76 -6.92 -0.33 2.30
CA ILE A 76 -6.52 -0.25 3.71
C ILE A 76 -7.74 -0.47 4.61
N THR A 77 -7.62 -1.42 5.53
CA THR A 77 -8.74 -1.83 6.40
C THR A 77 -9.03 -0.84 7.52
N THR A 78 -8.02 -0.08 7.96
CA THR A 78 -8.16 0.96 8.98
C THR A 78 -8.82 2.20 8.41
N GLY A 79 -9.76 2.78 9.16
CA GLY A 79 -10.41 4.03 8.78
C GLY A 79 -9.78 5.23 9.46
N VAL A 80 -9.87 6.38 8.82
CA VAL A 80 -9.55 7.69 9.38
C VAL A 80 -10.82 8.31 9.94
N TYR A 81 -10.72 9.00 11.08
CA TYR A 81 -11.82 9.71 11.73
C TYR A 81 -11.33 11.08 12.15
N GLU A 82 -11.87 12.14 11.54
CA GLU A 82 -11.43 13.52 11.74
C GLU A 82 -12.62 14.44 12.04
N TYR A 83 -12.48 15.33 13.01
CA TYR A 83 -13.47 16.33 13.35
C TYR A 83 -13.28 17.60 12.52
N LEU A 84 -14.41 18.16 12.06
CA LEU A 84 -14.43 19.46 11.38
C LEU A 84 -14.51 20.60 12.41
N SER A 85 -13.79 21.70 12.14
CA SER A 85 -13.83 22.90 12.96
C SER A 85 -14.86 23.89 12.43
N TYR A 86 -15.77 24.34 13.28
CA TYR A 86 -16.79 25.35 12.99
C TYR A 86 -17.38 25.92 14.29
N ASP A 87 -18.14 26.99 14.22
CA ASP A 87 -18.89 27.53 15.36
C ASP A 87 -20.25 26.80 15.46
N PRO A 88 -20.59 26.22 16.64
CA PRO A 88 -21.86 25.51 16.85
C PRO A 88 -23.09 26.39 16.59
N ALA A 89 -23.96 25.96 15.69
CA ALA A 89 -25.20 26.66 15.29
C ALA A 89 -26.26 25.64 14.84
N ASP A 90 -27.49 26.11 14.64
CA ASP A 90 -28.59 25.29 14.12
C ASP A 90 -28.39 24.97 12.62
N THR A 91 -27.65 25.81 11.90
CA THR A 91 -27.21 25.58 10.53
C THR A 91 -25.73 25.79 10.43
N VAL A 92 -25.01 24.80 9.94
CA VAL A 92 -23.54 24.78 9.83
C VAL A 92 -23.12 24.51 8.40
N ASN A 93 -22.07 25.22 7.98
CA ASN A 93 -21.32 24.94 6.76
C ASN A 93 -19.84 24.73 7.20
N ALA A 94 -19.40 23.49 7.20
CA ALA A 94 -18.08 23.11 7.71
C ALA A 94 -17.23 22.49 6.61
N GLU A 95 -15.92 22.68 6.70
CA GLU A 95 -14.96 22.03 5.82
C GLU A 95 -13.74 21.52 6.59
N LEU A 96 -13.12 20.49 6.03
CA LEU A 96 -11.85 19.93 6.49
C LEU A 96 -10.94 19.75 5.29
N PHE A 97 -9.70 20.17 5.42
CA PHE A 97 -8.62 19.81 4.49
C PHE A 97 -7.74 18.74 5.14
N TYR A 98 -7.77 17.54 4.56
CA TYR A 98 -6.93 16.41 4.99
C TYR A 98 -5.69 16.34 4.10
N SER A 99 -4.51 16.53 4.69
CA SER A 99 -3.23 16.51 3.96
C SER A 99 -2.78 15.08 3.67
N THR A 100 -2.43 14.77 2.42
CA THR A 100 -2.15 13.41 1.93
C THR A 100 -0.73 13.21 1.41
N ASN A 101 0.08 14.27 1.31
CA ASN A 101 1.48 14.19 0.89
C ASN A 101 2.37 14.84 1.93
N THR A 102 2.66 14.09 2.97
CA THR A 102 3.49 14.48 4.10
C THR A 102 4.63 13.48 4.27
N LEU A 103 5.60 13.80 5.13
CA LEU A 103 6.66 12.84 5.50
C LEU A 103 6.11 11.60 6.23
N ALA A 104 4.91 11.71 6.82
CA ALA A 104 4.28 10.63 7.59
C ALA A 104 3.27 9.81 6.78
N GLY A 105 2.85 10.27 5.60
CA GLY A 105 1.86 9.57 4.80
C GLY A 105 1.69 10.16 3.41
N TYR A 106 1.40 9.30 2.47
CA TYR A 106 1.11 9.62 1.09
C TYR A 106 -0.05 8.76 0.59
N ILE A 107 -0.94 9.34 -0.19
CA ILE A 107 -2.01 8.61 -0.88
C ILE A 107 -1.72 8.71 -2.38
N PRO A 108 -1.56 7.57 -3.09
CA PRO A 108 -1.30 7.58 -4.53
C PRO A 108 -2.51 8.05 -5.34
N PRO A 109 -2.30 8.57 -6.56
CA PRO A 109 -3.40 8.94 -7.45
C PRO A 109 -4.23 7.70 -7.80
N GLU A 110 -5.48 7.92 -8.21
CA GLU A 110 -6.49 6.91 -8.53
C GLU A 110 -6.98 6.09 -7.31
N THR A 111 -6.54 6.39 -6.10
CA THR A 111 -7.07 5.74 -4.88
C THR A 111 -8.53 6.10 -4.66
N ILE A 112 -9.37 5.08 -4.40
CA ILE A 112 -10.77 5.27 -4.02
C ILE A 112 -10.85 5.63 -2.54
N ILE A 113 -11.46 6.77 -2.24
CA ILE A 113 -11.74 7.22 -0.88
C ILE A 113 -13.23 7.04 -0.62
N LYS A 114 -13.60 6.13 0.29
CA LYS A 114 -14.99 5.92 0.72
C LYS A 114 -15.22 6.70 2.00
N TYR A 115 -16.19 7.62 2.01
CA TYR A 115 -16.39 8.52 3.14
C TYR A 115 -17.85 8.68 3.53
N THR A 116 -18.06 9.00 4.82
CA THR A 116 -19.34 9.35 5.43
C THR A 116 -19.13 10.50 6.40
N PHE A 117 -20.17 11.30 6.63
CA PHE A 117 -20.18 12.26 7.73
C PHE A 117 -21.04 11.75 8.88
N GLU A 118 -20.58 11.95 10.10
CA GLU A 118 -21.31 11.76 11.33
C GLU A 118 -21.57 13.14 11.95
N ILE A 119 -22.85 13.46 12.20
CA ILE A 119 -23.29 14.76 12.70
C ILE A 119 -24.04 14.55 13.99
N GLN A 120 -23.70 15.28 15.05
CA GLN A 120 -24.37 15.21 16.35
C GLN A 120 -24.82 16.60 16.81
N ASP A 121 -26.09 16.69 17.30
CA ASP A 121 -26.62 17.91 17.86
C ASP A 121 -26.61 17.92 19.41
N SER A 122 -26.94 19.06 20.01
CA SER A 122 -26.95 19.26 21.46
C SER A 122 -28.01 18.40 22.20
N ASN A 123 -28.98 17.84 21.48
CA ASN A 123 -29.94 16.89 22.02
C ASN A 123 -29.49 15.43 21.89
N GLN A 124 -28.23 15.20 21.54
CA GLN A 124 -27.60 13.88 21.34
C GLN A 124 -28.22 13.09 20.18
N ASN A 125 -28.92 13.74 19.26
CA ASN A 125 -29.30 13.10 18.01
C ASN A 125 -28.05 12.93 17.13
N VAL A 126 -27.89 11.74 16.51
CA VAL A 126 -26.79 11.43 15.61
C VAL A 126 -27.34 11.06 14.25
N TYR A 127 -26.76 11.65 13.21
CA TYR A 127 -27.06 11.34 11.81
C TYR A 127 -25.77 10.96 11.09
N ASN A 128 -25.82 9.85 10.34
CA ASN A 128 -24.74 9.44 9.45
C ASN A 128 -25.23 9.55 8.00
N THR A 129 -24.41 10.16 7.16
CA THR A 129 -24.71 10.22 5.71
C THR A 129 -24.55 8.86 5.06
N GLU A 130 -25.19 8.66 3.91
CA GLU A 130 -24.90 7.52 3.06
C GLU A 130 -23.44 7.59 2.58
N PRO A 131 -22.76 6.43 2.46
CA PRO A 131 -21.39 6.37 1.96
C PRO A 131 -21.28 6.93 0.55
N GLN A 132 -20.26 7.76 0.32
CA GLN A 132 -19.89 8.27 -0.99
C GLN A 132 -18.47 7.84 -1.34
N GLU A 133 -18.14 7.88 -2.63
CA GLU A 133 -16.82 7.58 -3.14
C GLU A 133 -16.22 8.80 -3.85
N LEU A 134 -14.92 9.03 -3.60
CA LEU A 134 -14.10 9.98 -4.33
C LEU A 134 -12.96 9.20 -4.99
N ILE A 135 -12.71 9.42 -6.26
CA ILE A 135 -11.45 9.05 -6.89
C ILE A 135 -10.44 10.15 -6.56
N TYR A 136 -9.38 9.81 -5.85
CA TYR A 136 -8.31 10.74 -5.52
C TYR A 136 -7.39 10.89 -6.73
N GLU A 137 -7.81 11.68 -7.70
CA GLU A 137 -7.10 11.86 -8.97
C GLU A 137 -6.23 13.12 -8.98
N ASP A 138 -5.22 13.12 -9.84
CA ASP A 138 -4.36 14.28 -10.06
C ASP A 138 -5.11 15.35 -10.88
N ALA A 139 -5.60 16.37 -10.19
CA ALA A 139 -6.41 17.45 -10.77
C ALA A 139 -5.66 18.36 -11.78
N ARG A 140 -4.39 18.10 -12.05
CA ARG A 140 -3.62 18.82 -13.09
C ARG A 140 -4.02 18.42 -14.50
N PHE A 141 -4.70 17.27 -14.66
CA PHE A 141 -5.02 16.67 -15.95
C PHE A 141 -6.49 16.22 -16.01
N ASP A 142 -7.04 16.17 -17.23
CA ASP A 142 -8.32 15.53 -17.50
C ASP A 142 -8.06 14.04 -17.77
N TRP A 143 -8.56 13.16 -16.91
CA TRP A 143 -8.30 11.72 -16.94
C TRP A 143 -9.37 10.93 -17.68
N ASP A 144 -8.96 10.20 -18.70
CA ASP A 144 -9.72 9.10 -19.27
C ASP A 144 -9.35 7.76 -18.61
N ARG A 145 -10.22 6.75 -18.71
CA ARG A 145 -10.01 5.45 -18.09
C ARG A 145 -10.39 4.31 -19.03
N VAL A 146 -9.56 3.26 -19.03
CA VAL A 146 -9.88 1.95 -19.61
C VAL A 146 -9.86 0.92 -18.50
N SER A 147 -10.86 0.01 -18.49
CA SER A 147 -11.01 -0.97 -17.43
C SER A 147 -11.38 -2.34 -17.99
N LYS A 148 -10.87 -3.39 -17.39
CA LYS A 148 -11.24 -4.76 -17.67
C LYS A 148 -10.94 -5.60 -16.43
N ASP A 149 -11.89 -6.48 -16.06
CA ASP A 149 -11.83 -7.26 -14.84
C ASP A 149 -11.60 -6.31 -13.63
N GLU A 150 -10.68 -6.60 -12.74
CA GLU A 150 -10.38 -5.78 -11.56
C GLU A 150 -9.34 -4.67 -11.82
N VAL A 151 -8.92 -4.47 -13.07
CA VAL A 151 -7.87 -3.50 -13.42
C VAL A 151 -8.47 -2.26 -14.07
N THR A 152 -8.09 -1.08 -13.59
CA THR A 152 -8.41 0.21 -14.20
C THR A 152 -7.13 0.98 -14.46
N VAL A 153 -6.98 1.48 -15.69
CA VAL A 153 -5.84 2.31 -16.13
C VAL A 153 -6.35 3.70 -16.46
N ALA A 154 -5.91 4.69 -15.69
CA ALA A 154 -6.16 6.11 -15.94
C ALA A 154 -5.02 6.70 -16.79
N PHE A 155 -5.37 7.51 -17.77
CA PHE A 155 -4.44 8.15 -18.66
C PHE A 155 -4.96 9.52 -19.08
N HIS A 156 -4.10 10.38 -19.59
CA HIS A 156 -4.49 11.68 -20.15
C HIS A 156 -3.83 11.91 -21.51
N GLY A 157 -4.50 12.68 -22.37
CA GLY A 157 -4.04 12.94 -23.73
C GLY A 157 -4.24 11.77 -24.69
N PRO A 158 -3.68 11.82 -25.92
CA PRO A 158 -4.01 10.90 -27.01
C PRO A 158 -3.23 9.57 -26.93
N ILE A 159 -3.24 8.89 -25.77
CA ILE A 159 -2.47 7.65 -25.53
C ILE A 159 -3.34 6.44 -25.19
N GLN A 160 -4.63 6.45 -25.55
CA GLN A 160 -5.56 5.37 -25.25
C GLN A 160 -5.04 3.98 -25.65
N SER A 161 -4.48 3.82 -26.85
CA SER A 161 -3.94 2.53 -27.29
C SER A 161 -2.81 2.02 -26.37
N ARG A 162 -1.99 2.92 -25.82
CA ARG A 162 -0.95 2.54 -24.85
C ARG A 162 -1.58 2.13 -23.53
N ALA A 163 -2.60 2.85 -23.06
CA ALA A 163 -3.34 2.49 -21.86
C ALA A 163 -4.00 1.11 -21.98
N GLU A 164 -4.61 0.79 -23.13
CA GLU A 164 -5.16 -0.52 -23.44
C GLU A 164 -4.08 -1.62 -23.46
N THR A 165 -2.89 -1.32 -23.98
CA THR A 165 -1.75 -2.25 -23.96
C THR A 165 -1.30 -2.52 -22.53
N ILE A 166 -1.09 -1.48 -21.71
CA ILE A 166 -0.69 -1.62 -20.30
C ILE A 166 -1.76 -2.40 -19.51
N LEU A 167 -3.04 -2.10 -19.74
CA LEU A 167 -4.15 -2.85 -19.14
C LEU A 167 -4.03 -4.36 -19.44
N GLN A 168 -3.80 -4.74 -20.69
CA GLN A 168 -3.69 -6.14 -21.06
C GLN A 168 -2.42 -6.78 -20.48
N VAL A 169 -1.29 -6.06 -20.45
CA VAL A 169 -0.03 -6.54 -19.83
C VAL A 169 -0.26 -6.86 -18.33
N ILE A 170 -0.93 -5.98 -17.60
CA ILE A 170 -1.22 -6.20 -16.19
C ILE A 170 -2.13 -7.42 -15.99
N ILE A 171 -3.21 -7.54 -16.77
CA ILE A 171 -4.12 -8.69 -16.70
C ILE A 171 -3.36 -10.00 -16.98
N ASP A 172 -2.52 -10.03 -18.00
CA ASP A 172 -1.73 -11.22 -18.34
C ASP A 172 -0.70 -11.54 -17.24
N THR A 173 -0.11 -10.52 -16.62
CA THR A 173 0.80 -10.69 -15.48
C THR A 173 0.08 -11.24 -14.25
N LEU A 174 -1.10 -10.73 -13.92
CA LEU A 174 -1.94 -11.27 -12.84
C LEU A 174 -2.24 -12.76 -13.06
N LYS A 175 -2.62 -13.11 -14.28
CA LYS A 175 -2.93 -14.48 -14.67
C LYS A 175 -1.71 -15.40 -14.58
N ASN A 176 -0.53 -14.93 -14.96
CA ASN A 176 0.69 -15.73 -15.00
C ASN A 176 1.36 -15.82 -13.63
N MET A 177 1.47 -14.69 -12.91
CA MET A 177 2.19 -14.60 -11.64
C MET A 177 1.34 -14.94 -10.42
N GLY A 178 0.03 -14.70 -10.45
CA GLY A 178 -0.87 -15.09 -9.35
C GLY A 178 -0.70 -16.55 -8.93
N PRO A 179 -0.75 -17.52 -9.86
CA PRO A 179 -0.50 -18.95 -9.55
C PRO A 179 0.94 -19.25 -9.10
N VAL A 180 1.94 -18.49 -9.56
CA VAL A 180 3.35 -18.66 -9.14
C VAL A 180 3.51 -18.30 -7.68
N LEU A 181 2.94 -17.17 -7.28
CA LEU A 181 3.07 -16.60 -5.95
C LEU A 181 2.03 -17.14 -4.95
N GLY A 182 0.88 -17.62 -5.42
CA GLY A 182 -0.28 -17.93 -4.60
C GLY A 182 -1.00 -16.66 -4.13
N ALA A 183 -0.88 -15.58 -4.91
CA ALA A 183 -1.46 -14.28 -4.58
C ALA A 183 -2.92 -14.18 -4.99
N GLU A 184 -3.71 -13.41 -4.22
CA GLU A 184 -5.07 -13.02 -4.58
C GLU A 184 -5.04 -12.02 -5.75
N THR A 185 -5.85 -12.29 -6.79
CA THR A 185 -5.90 -11.49 -8.02
C THR A 185 -7.26 -10.82 -8.26
N SER A 186 -8.25 -11.08 -7.42
CA SER A 186 -9.59 -10.48 -7.52
C SER A 186 -9.73 -9.11 -6.84
N GLU A 187 -8.70 -8.67 -6.12
CA GLU A 187 -8.70 -7.32 -5.54
C GLU A 187 -8.36 -6.27 -6.62
N PRO A 188 -8.99 -5.09 -6.57
CA PRO A 188 -8.78 -4.03 -7.53
C PRO A 188 -7.31 -3.59 -7.65
N ILE A 189 -6.91 -3.26 -8.90
CA ILE A 189 -5.63 -2.61 -9.22
C ILE A 189 -5.93 -1.35 -10.02
N ARG A 190 -5.35 -0.24 -9.57
CA ARG A 190 -5.52 1.06 -10.21
C ARG A 190 -4.18 1.59 -10.66
N VAL A 191 -4.13 2.04 -11.91
CA VAL A 191 -2.90 2.46 -12.58
C VAL A 191 -3.05 3.88 -13.06
N THR A 192 -2.06 4.71 -12.81
CA THR A 192 -1.98 6.07 -13.34
C THR A 192 -0.81 6.19 -14.30
N LEU A 193 -1.09 6.56 -15.55
CA LEU A 193 -0.07 6.73 -16.60
C LEU A 193 0.32 8.19 -16.75
N TYR A 194 1.59 8.50 -16.54
CA TYR A 194 2.15 9.82 -16.82
C TYR A 194 2.93 9.82 -18.13
N ASN A 195 2.77 10.88 -18.93
CA ASN A 195 3.36 10.96 -20.26
C ASN A 195 4.85 11.27 -20.26
N ASN A 196 5.35 11.91 -19.20
CA ASN A 196 6.75 12.28 -19.05
C ASN A 196 7.20 12.25 -17.59
N GLN A 197 8.52 12.20 -17.41
CA GLN A 197 9.15 12.09 -16.10
C GLN A 197 8.77 13.24 -15.15
N LYS A 198 8.65 14.47 -15.68
CA LYS A 198 8.32 15.61 -14.82
C LYS A 198 6.92 15.48 -14.22
N GLU A 199 5.92 15.11 -15.00
CA GLU A 199 4.56 14.89 -14.54
C GLU A 199 4.52 13.83 -13.43
N MET A 200 5.21 12.69 -13.66
CA MET A 200 5.29 11.59 -12.72
C MET A 200 6.00 11.99 -11.42
N LEU A 201 7.19 12.63 -11.50
CA LEU A 201 7.95 13.04 -10.32
C LEU A 201 7.19 14.05 -9.44
N ASP A 202 6.44 14.96 -10.06
CA ASP A 202 5.60 15.92 -9.33
C ASP A 202 4.41 15.24 -8.60
N ALA A 203 4.08 14.01 -8.99
CA ALA A 203 3.02 13.20 -8.38
C ALA A 203 3.52 12.24 -7.31
N LEU A 204 4.81 11.96 -7.23
CA LEU A 204 5.36 10.99 -6.27
C LEU A 204 5.51 11.59 -4.86
N PRO A 205 5.64 10.74 -3.82
CA PRO A 205 5.90 11.20 -2.45
C PRO A 205 7.11 12.13 -2.36
N ILE A 206 7.06 13.10 -1.47
CA ILE A 206 8.10 14.14 -1.29
C ILE A 206 9.52 13.54 -1.16
N GLY A 207 9.68 12.44 -0.42
CA GLY A 207 10.95 11.74 -0.29
C GLY A 207 11.46 11.10 -1.59
N SER A 208 10.54 10.56 -2.41
CA SER A 208 10.85 9.90 -3.67
C SER A 208 11.28 10.87 -4.76
N ALA A 209 10.75 12.10 -4.77
CA ALA A 209 11.13 13.11 -5.76
C ALA A 209 12.61 13.54 -5.67
N ALA A 210 13.24 13.46 -4.49
CA ALA A 210 14.65 13.74 -4.32
C ALA A 210 15.52 12.64 -4.95
N VAL A 211 15.13 11.39 -4.76
CA VAL A 211 15.81 10.20 -5.30
C VAL A 211 15.59 10.09 -6.80
N GLY A 212 14.37 10.31 -7.29
CA GLY A 212 14.02 10.25 -8.71
C GLY A 212 14.68 11.32 -9.60
N ARG A 213 15.33 12.34 -9.02
CA ARG A 213 16.13 13.31 -9.79
C ARG A 213 17.51 12.78 -10.18
N GLU A 214 18.08 11.89 -9.39
CA GLU A 214 19.38 11.27 -9.66
C GLU A 214 19.24 9.96 -10.42
N LEU A 215 18.08 9.33 -10.32
CA LEU A 215 17.78 8.03 -10.90
C LEU A 215 16.49 8.13 -11.73
N ILE A 216 16.48 7.52 -12.91
CA ILE A 216 15.28 7.47 -13.76
C ILE A 216 14.32 6.44 -13.17
N THR A 217 13.27 6.91 -12.52
CA THR A 217 12.17 6.06 -12.04
C THR A 217 11.12 5.97 -13.16
N GLU A 218 10.82 4.77 -13.62
CA GLU A 218 9.81 4.52 -14.68
C GLU A 218 8.49 3.98 -14.13
N GLY A 219 8.47 3.48 -12.89
CA GLY A 219 7.29 2.98 -12.20
C GLY A 219 7.41 3.04 -10.69
N MET A 220 6.29 2.88 -10.02
CA MET A 220 6.20 2.74 -8.57
C MET A 220 4.91 2.02 -8.17
N ALA A 221 5.05 0.98 -7.35
CA ALA A 221 3.94 0.26 -6.76
C ALA A 221 3.64 0.77 -5.33
N PHE A 222 2.34 0.93 -5.05
CA PHE A 222 1.79 1.22 -3.72
C PHE A 222 0.98 -0.01 -3.30
N ASN A 223 1.66 -0.90 -2.60
CA ASN A 223 1.19 -2.27 -2.39
C ASN A 223 -0.08 -2.35 -1.53
N GLU A 224 -0.20 -1.51 -0.50
CA GLU A 224 -1.35 -1.49 0.40
C GLU A 224 -2.59 -0.89 -0.26
N GLU A 225 -2.42 0.09 -1.13
CA GLU A 225 -3.50 0.74 -1.86
C GLU A 225 -3.92 -0.03 -3.11
N GLY A 226 -3.09 -0.95 -3.59
CA GLY A 226 -3.29 -1.65 -4.86
C GLY A 226 -3.16 -0.71 -6.06
N SER A 227 -2.28 0.29 -5.96
CA SER A 227 -2.11 1.34 -6.97
C SER A 227 -0.71 1.32 -7.59
N LEU A 228 -0.64 1.69 -8.88
CA LEU A 228 0.60 1.83 -9.64
C LEU A 228 0.68 3.21 -10.30
N VAL A 229 1.88 3.75 -10.36
CA VAL A 229 2.20 4.92 -11.18
C VAL A 229 3.24 4.49 -12.21
N ILE A 230 3.01 4.77 -13.49
CA ILE A 230 3.87 4.32 -14.59
C ILE A 230 4.16 5.48 -15.54
N LEU A 231 5.44 5.59 -15.94
CA LEU A 231 5.90 6.49 -16.99
C LEU A 231 5.69 5.82 -18.35
N VAL A 232 4.62 6.18 -19.04
CA VAL A 232 4.26 5.56 -20.32
C VAL A 232 5.11 6.06 -21.50
N GLY A 233 5.80 7.17 -21.35
CA GLY A 233 6.73 7.72 -22.36
C GLY A 233 8.02 6.92 -22.55
N GLY A 234 8.36 6.04 -21.62
CA GLY A 234 9.53 5.16 -21.67
C GLY A 234 9.38 4.04 -22.68
N SER A 235 10.51 3.50 -23.17
CA SER A 235 10.55 2.36 -24.09
C SER A 235 10.21 1.04 -23.44
N MET A 236 10.25 0.96 -22.09
CA MET A 236 10.08 -0.24 -21.27
C MET A 236 8.77 -0.24 -20.47
N ALA A 237 7.80 0.57 -20.84
CA ALA A 237 6.56 0.74 -20.06
C ALA A 237 5.80 -0.57 -19.80
N ASN A 238 5.82 -1.53 -20.73
CA ASN A 238 5.20 -2.84 -20.54
C ASN A 238 5.96 -3.68 -19.50
N GLY A 239 7.31 -3.70 -19.59
CA GLY A 239 8.17 -4.34 -18.60
C GLY A 239 7.98 -3.73 -17.22
N THR A 240 7.98 -2.40 -17.15
CA THR A 240 7.69 -1.66 -15.90
C THR A 240 6.33 -2.05 -15.34
N ALA A 241 5.27 -2.06 -16.13
CA ALA A 241 3.93 -2.42 -15.68
C ALA A 241 3.86 -3.83 -15.10
N SER A 242 4.48 -4.82 -15.77
CA SER A 242 4.52 -6.20 -15.29
C SER A 242 5.38 -6.36 -14.03
N HIS A 243 6.47 -5.64 -13.91
CA HIS A 243 7.32 -5.59 -12.73
C HIS A 243 6.56 -5.00 -11.53
N GLU A 244 6.00 -3.80 -11.69
CA GLU A 244 5.32 -3.11 -10.61
C GLU A 244 4.07 -3.86 -10.10
N VAL A 245 3.27 -4.44 -11.00
CA VAL A 245 2.12 -5.24 -10.56
C VAL A 245 2.56 -6.52 -9.83
N THR A 246 3.74 -7.05 -10.15
CA THR A 246 4.29 -8.21 -9.41
C THR A 246 4.66 -7.84 -7.98
N HIS A 247 5.08 -6.60 -7.70
CA HIS A 247 5.25 -6.15 -6.31
C HIS A 247 3.96 -6.17 -5.51
N ILE A 248 2.83 -5.76 -6.10
CA ILE A 248 1.51 -5.87 -5.45
C ILE A 248 1.18 -7.34 -5.17
N LEU A 249 1.41 -8.24 -6.13
CA LEU A 249 1.18 -9.68 -5.93
C LEU A 249 2.10 -10.25 -4.85
N ASN A 250 3.38 -9.86 -4.81
CA ASN A 250 4.32 -10.26 -3.76
C ASN A 250 3.81 -9.83 -2.38
N HIS A 251 3.31 -8.60 -2.27
CA HIS A 251 2.72 -8.11 -1.04
C HIS A 251 1.52 -8.96 -0.62
N ARG A 252 0.56 -9.19 -1.52
CA ARG A 252 -0.61 -10.01 -1.26
C ARG A 252 -0.27 -11.44 -0.83
N ALA A 253 0.77 -12.03 -1.43
CA ALA A 253 1.19 -13.40 -1.15
C ALA A 253 2.02 -13.56 0.12
N GLY A 254 2.92 -12.61 0.41
CA GLY A 254 3.98 -12.79 1.39
C GLY A 254 4.06 -11.72 2.48
N HIS A 255 3.15 -10.72 2.48
CA HIS A 255 3.17 -9.67 3.51
C HIS A 255 2.99 -10.26 4.91
N SER A 256 3.86 -9.85 5.82
CA SER A 256 3.83 -10.26 7.23
C SER A 256 3.97 -9.03 8.12
N ILE A 257 3.11 -8.94 9.14
CA ILE A 257 3.21 -7.91 10.18
C ILE A 257 4.48 -8.05 11.03
N PHE A 258 5.15 -9.20 10.95
CA PHE A 258 6.35 -9.49 11.75
C PHE A 258 7.64 -9.23 11.00
N ARG A 259 7.64 -9.32 9.66
CA ARG A 259 8.87 -9.30 8.85
C ARG A 259 8.58 -8.75 7.46
N ARG A 260 9.56 -8.05 6.91
CA ARG A 260 9.54 -7.64 5.49
C ARG A 260 10.10 -8.74 4.60
N ILE A 261 9.54 -8.89 3.40
CA ILE A 261 10.14 -9.71 2.36
C ILE A 261 11.53 -9.15 2.06
N PRO A 262 12.61 -9.97 2.08
CA PRO A 262 13.95 -9.49 1.75
C PRO A 262 14.00 -8.86 0.35
N SER A 263 14.78 -7.77 0.19
CA SER A 263 14.84 -7.03 -1.08
C SER A 263 15.22 -7.93 -2.27
N TRP A 264 16.15 -8.88 -2.09
CA TRP A 264 16.53 -9.79 -3.16
C TRP A 264 15.37 -10.67 -3.65
N LEU A 265 14.48 -11.11 -2.75
CA LEU A 265 13.31 -11.92 -3.12
C LEU A 265 12.22 -11.03 -3.72
N HIS A 266 12.01 -9.85 -3.15
CA HIS A 266 11.01 -8.90 -3.60
C HIS A 266 11.30 -8.41 -5.03
N GLU A 267 12.53 -7.97 -5.30
CA GLU A 267 12.98 -7.53 -6.62
C GLU A 267 13.14 -8.71 -7.60
N GLY A 268 13.65 -9.84 -7.10
CA GLY A 268 13.83 -11.04 -7.93
C GLY A 268 12.52 -11.60 -8.48
N LEU A 269 11.45 -11.59 -7.67
CA LEU A 269 10.12 -12.01 -8.13
C LEU A 269 9.51 -10.98 -9.08
N ALA A 270 9.71 -9.68 -8.84
CA ALA A 270 9.26 -8.63 -9.74
C ALA A 270 9.97 -8.71 -11.11
N GLU A 271 11.28 -8.94 -11.12
CA GLU A 271 12.03 -9.18 -12.34
C GLU A 271 11.69 -10.51 -13.03
N TYR A 272 11.33 -11.54 -12.27
CA TYR A 272 10.83 -12.79 -12.85
C TYR A 272 9.49 -12.59 -13.57
N GLY A 273 8.62 -11.74 -13.01
CA GLY A 273 7.34 -11.34 -13.62
C GLY A 273 7.47 -10.30 -14.75
N ASN A 274 8.65 -9.67 -14.90
CA ASN A 274 8.91 -8.66 -15.91
C ASN A 274 8.95 -9.29 -17.31
N ILE A 275 7.99 -8.91 -18.18
CA ILE A 275 7.87 -9.46 -19.54
C ILE A 275 8.88 -8.88 -20.54
N GLU A 276 9.48 -7.73 -20.22
CA GLU A 276 10.47 -7.04 -21.02
C GLU A 276 11.71 -6.70 -20.16
N PRO A 277 12.39 -7.72 -19.59
CA PRO A 277 13.56 -7.46 -18.75
C PRO A 277 14.67 -6.83 -19.56
N GLY A 278 15.29 -5.80 -19.02
CA GLY A 278 16.38 -5.11 -19.70
C GLY A 278 17.59 -6.02 -19.93
N TYR A 279 18.18 -5.96 -21.10
CA TYR A 279 19.42 -6.69 -21.42
C TYR A 279 20.56 -6.39 -20.46
N SER A 280 20.56 -5.20 -19.84
CA SER A 280 21.58 -4.78 -18.88
C SER A 280 21.74 -5.72 -17.69
N TYR A 281 20.66 -6.35 -17.22
CA TYR A 281 20.71 -7.26 -16.07
C TYR A 281 21.42 -8.57 -16.39
N SER A 282 21.15 -9.18 -17.55
CA SER A 282 21.85 -10.39 -17.98
C SER A 282 23.33 -10.13 -18.21
N TYR A 283 23.69 -9.05 -18.90
CA TYR A 283 25.08 -8.66 -19.11
C TYR A 283 25.80 -8.32 -17.80
N ALA A 284 25.13 -7.64 -16.87
CA ALA A 284 25.72 -7.33 -15.58
C ALA A 284 25.97 -8.59 -14.75
N LEU A 285 25.08 -9.57 -14.82
CA LEU A 285 25.27 -10.88 -14.18
C LEU A 285 26.45 -11.63 -14.80
N GLU A 286 26.51 -11.74 -16.13
CA GLU A 286 27.63 -12.36 -16.84
C GLU A 286 28.97 -11.70 -16.50
N PHE A 287 28.99 -10.36 -16.49
CA PHE A 287 30.16 -9.60 -16.09
C PHE A 287 30.56 -9.88 -14.63
N ALA A 288 29.58 -9.89 -13.70
CA ALA A 288 29.86 -10.14 -12.30
C ALA A 288 30.40 -11.55 -12.04
N ILE A 289 29.93 -12.56 -12.80
CA ILE A 289 30.48 -13.92 -12.77
C ILE A 289 31.93 -13.93 -13.28
N ALA A 290 32.18 -13.36 -14.45
CA ALA A 290 33.49 -13.36 -15.07
C ALA A 290 34.54 -12.57 -14.27
N ALA A 291 34.13 -11.52 -13.58
CA ALA A 291 34.99 -10.64 -12.78
C ALA A 291 35.08 -11.06 -11.31
N ASP A 292 34.44 -12.17 -10.89
CA ASP A 292 34.29 -12.61 -9.48
C ASP A 292 33.73 -11.49 -8.58
N ARG A 293 32.75 -10.74 -9.08
CA ARG A 293 32.10 -9.59 -8.43
C ARG A 293 30.66 -9.88 -7.98
N LEU A 294 30.26 -11.14 -7.89
CA LEU A 294 28.92 -11.47 -7.40
C LEU A 294 28.73 -10.96 -5.96
N LEU A 295 27.65 -10.22 -5.76
CA LEU A 295 27.30 -9.66 -4.46
C LEU A 295 26.86 -10.76 -3.49
N PRO A 296 27.00 -10.57 -2.15
CA PRO A 296 26.42 -11.44 -1.14
C PRO A 296 24.92 -11.16 -0.96
N HIS A 297 24.16 -11.08 -2.05
CA HIS A 297 22.85 -10.43 -2.12
C HIS A 297 21.78 -11.07 -1.21
N LEU A 298 21.80 -12.39 -0.95
CA LEU A 298 20.89 -13.04 0.01
C LEU A 298 21.10 -12.57 1.45
N PHE A 299 22.27 -12.02 1.76
CA PHE A 299 22.63 -11.47 3.07
C PHE A 299 22.42 -9.95 3.17
N MET A 300 22.09 -9.29 2.06
CA MET A 300 21.83 -7.86 2.02
C MET A 300 20.38 -7.58 2.43
N GLN A 301 20.21 -6.61 3.34
CA GLN A 301 18.89 -6.20 3.82
C GLN A 301 18.26 -5.10 2.94
N ILE A 302 19.12 -4.34 2.26
CA ILE A 302 18.75 -3.20 1.41
C ILE A 302 19.51 -3.28 0.09
N LEU A 303 19.06 -2.54 -0.92
CA LEU A 303 19.76 -2.41 -2.18
C LEU A 303 21.16 -1.79 -1.98
N PRO A 304 22.12 -2.11 -2.87
CA PRO A 304 23.42 -1.45 -2.89
C PRO A 304 23.28 0.07 -3.10
N GLY A 305 24.26 0.83 -2.61
CA GLY A 305 24.32 2.27 -2.85
C GLY A 305 25.00 2.64 -4.17
N ASP A 306 25.82 1.75 -4.75
CA ASP A 306 26.51 1.98 -6.00
C ASP A 306 25.62 1.61 -7.20
N PRO A 307 25.47 2.46 -8.22
CA PRO A 307 24.60 2.20 -9.37
C PRO A 307 24.97 0.95 -10.18
N GLU A 308 26.26 0.61 -10.32
CA GLU A 308 26.68 -0.61 -11.02
C GLU A 308 26.27 -1.86 -10.23
N ASP A 309 26.44 -1.82 -8.91
CA ASP A 309 26.06 -2.93 -8.03
C ASP A 309 24.54 -3.10 -7.97
N ILE A 310 23.75 -2.03 -8.12
CA ILE A 310 22.28 -2.13 -8.23
C ILE A 310 21.88 -2.96 -9.45
N ILE A 311 22.48 -2.71 -10.61
CA ILE A 311 22.19 -3.48 -11.84
C ILE A 311 22.57 -4.97 -11.65
N ILE A 312 23.73 -5.23 -11.04
CA ILE A 312 24.17 -6.59 -10.67
C ILE A 312 23.14 -7.22 -9.70
N PHE A 313 22.69 -6.47 -8.71
CA PHE A 313 21.72 -6.94 -7.71
C PHE A 313 20.42 -7.41 -8.35
N TYR A 314 19.84 -6.64 -9.29
CA TYR A 314 18.62 -7.04 -10.00
C TYR A 314 18.85 -8.31 -10.84
N GLY A 315 19.95 -8.38 -11.58
CA GLY A 315 20.30 -9.56 -12.38
C GLY A 315 20.49 -10.82 -11.52
N GLN A 316 21.16 -10.69 -10.37
CA GLN A 316 21.35 -11.78 -9.42
C GLN A 316 20.02 -12.20 -8.77
N SER A 317 19.19 -11.23 -8.35
CA SER A 317 17.90 -11.48 -7.70
C SER A 317 16.95 -12.25 -8.61
N ARG A 318 16.86 -11.86 -9.89
CA ARG A 318 16.11 -12.62 -10.89
C ARG A 318 16.64 -14.04 -11.04
N SER A 319 17.94 -14.17 -11.26
CA SER A 319 18.59 -15.47 -11.52
C SER A 319 18.41 -16.45 -10.36
N ILE A 320 18.50 -16.00 -9.10
CA ILE A 320 18.29 -16.91 -7.98
C ILE A 320 16.83 -17.30 -7.81
N VAL A 321 15.86 -16.40 -8.11
CA VAL A 321 14.44 -16.75 -8.12
C VAL A 321 14.14 -17.78 -9.22
N GLU A 322 14.72 -17.62 -10.43
CA GLU A 322 14.64 -18.63 -11.49
C GLU A 322 15.20 -19.99 -11.04
N TYR A 323 16.34 -20.00 -10.36
CA TYR A 323 16.95 -21.20 -9.80
C TYR A 323 16.06 -21.85 -8.71
N MET A 324 15.49 -21.08 -7.82
CA MET A 324 14.58 -21.58 -6.78
C MET A 324 13.30 -22.20 -7.37
N ILE A 325 12.74 -21.57 -8.42
CA ILE A 325 11.60 -22.12 -9.15
C ILE A 325 11.99 -23.37 -9.93
N PHE A 326 13.21 -23.43 -10.47
CA PHE A 326 13.74 -24.65 -11.10
C PHE A 326 13.83 -25.82 -10.10
N LEU A 327 14.24 -25.58 -8.86
CA LEU A 327 14.37 -26.62 -7.83
C LEU A 327 13.03 -27.20 -7.38
N GLU A 328 12.06 -26.37 -6.99
CA GLU A 328 10.82 -26.80 -6.31
C GLU A 328 9.54 -26.31 -7.03
N GLY A 329 9.70 -25.73 -8.21
CA GLY A 329 8.60 -25.21 -9.00
C GLY A 329 7.85 -24.07 -8.31
N ASN A 330 6.71 -23.69 -8.90
CA ASN A 330 5.82 -22.67 -8.34
C ASN A 330 5.28 -23.04 -6.96
N SER A 331 5.16 -24.33 -6.65
CA SER A 331 4.71 -24.81 -5.33
C SER A 331 5.68 -24.46 -4.22
N GLY A 332 6.98 -24.60 -4.47
CA GLY A 332 8.02 -24.20 -3.52
C GLY A 332 7.98 -22.70 -3.23
N MET A 333 7.86 -21.88 -4.29
CA MET A 333 7.76 -20.43 -4.13
C MET A 333 6.53 -20.02 -3.31
N ARG A 334 5.35 -20.56 -3.61
CA ARG A 334 4.13 -20.33 -2.80
C ARG A 334 4.31 -20.71 -1.34
N GLN A 335 4.92 -21.86 -1.07
CA GLN A 335 5.15 -22.33 0.28
C GLN A 335 6.13 -21.42 1.03
N LEU A 336 7.19 -20.95 0.37
CA LEU A 336 8.14 -20.00 0.95
C LEU A 336 7.45 -18.69 1.36
N LEU A 337 6.67 -18.10 0.45
CA LEU A 337 5.94 -16.85 0.72
C LEU A 337 4.91 -17.04 1.84
N LYS A 338 4.20 -18.17 1.86
CA LYS A 338 3.23 -18.49 2.92
C LYS A 338 3.90 -18.64 4.28
N LEU A 339 5.02 -19.33 4.38
CA LEU A 339 5.79 -19.45 5.63
C LEU A 339 6.26 -18.08 6.11
N HIS A 340 6.73 -17.23 5.19
CA HIS A 340 7.11 -15.86 5.52
C HIS A 340 5.91 -15.04 6.02
N GLN A 341 4.76 -15.13 5.35
CA GLN A 341 3.51 -14.47 5.75
C GLN A 341 3.10 -14.89 7.18
N ASP A 342 3.26 -16.16 7.52
CA ASP A 342 2.95 -16.72 8.84
C ASP A 342 4.01 -16.35 9.91
N GLY A 343 5.02 -15.54 9.56
CA GLY A 343 6.05 -15.03 10.47
C GLY A 343 7.29 -15.91 10.63
N THR A 344 7.44 -16.99 9.83
CA THR A 344 8.66 -17.80 9.81
C THR A 344 9.83 -16.96 9.31
N ASN A 345 10.99 -17.04 9.94
CA ASN A 345 12.17 -16.36 9.42
C ASN A 345 12.65 -17.00 8.11
N MET A 346 13.39 -16.23 7.30
CA MET A 346 13.76 -16.66 5.95
C MET A 346 14.64 -17.92 5.93
N ASP A 347 15.57 -18.08 6.86
CA ASP A 347 16.44 -19.25 6.89
C ASP A 347 15.66 -20.53 7.23
N ASP A 348 14.76 -20.47 8.21
CA ASP A 348 13.89 -21.61 8.54
C ASP A 348 12.90 -21.92 7.40
N ALA A 349 12.40 -20.89 6.72
CA ALA A 349 11.52 -21.07 5.57
C ALA A 349 12.26 -21.70 4.38
N LEU A 350 13.49 -21.26 4.07
CA LEU A 350 14.35 -21.86 3.04
C LEU A 350 14.70 -23.31 3.39
N MET A 351 15.08 -23.58 4.64
CA MET A 351 15.36 -24.95 5.09
C MET A 351 14.13 -25.84 4.97
N SER A 352 12.94 -25.34 5.29
CA SER A 352 11.70 -26.11 5.20
C SER A 352 11.31 -26.46 3.77
N VAL A 353 11.55 -25.55 2.81
CA VAL A 353 11.10 -25.70 1.41
C VAL A 353 12.17 -26.34 0.53
N TYR A 354 13.41 -25.88 0.66
CA TYR A 354 14.53 -26.26 -0.23
C TYR A 354 15.55 -27.20 0.44
N GLY A 355 15.42 -27.44 1.75
CA GLY A 355 16.40 -28.22 2.51
C GLY A 355 17.77 -27.56 2.62
N MET A 356 17.85 -26.26 2.38
CA MET A 356 19.07 -25.45 2.36
C MET A 356 18.90 -24.18 3.20
N ASP A 357 19.93 -23.81 3.94
CA ASP A 357 19.99 -22.48 4.52
C ASP A 357 20.40 -21.43 3.45
N ARG A 358 20.50 -20.16 3.86
CA ARG A 358 20.81 -19.06 2.95
C ARG A 358 22.21 -19.18 2.33
N LEU A 359 23.19 -19.72 3.07
CA LEU A 359 24.56 -19.92 2.56
C LEU A 359 24.63 -21.09 1.60
N GLU A 360 23.96 -22.18 1.95
CA GLU A 360 23.88 -23.39 1.12
C GLU A 360 23.16 -23.07 -0.22
N LEU A 361 22.02 -22.36 -0.16
CA LEU A 361 21.31 -21.91 -1.36
C LEU A 361 22.16 -20.97 -2.22
N THR A 362 22.86 -20.01 -1.60
CA THR A 362 23.77 -19.11 -2.31
C THR A 362 24.84 -19.91 -3.06
N ASN A 363 25.48 -20.87 -2.40
CA ASN A 363 26.58 -21.64 -2.99
C ASN A 363 26.10 -22.67 -4.01
N ALA A 364 24.93 -23.24 -3.84
CA ALA A 364 24.32 -24.13 -4.83
C ALA A 364 24.01 -23.34 -6.12
N TRP A 365 23.40 -22.17 -6.03
CA TRP A 365 23.14 -21.28 -7.15
C TRP A 365 24.45 -20.79 -7.82
N ARG A 366 25.45 -20.37 -7.04
CA ARG A 366 26.76 -19.96 -7.61
C ARG A 366 27.45 -21.11 -8.34
N SER A 367 27.35 -22.33 -7.84
CA SER A 367 27.86 -23.54 -8.49
C SER A 367 27.19 -23.80 -9.83
N GLU A 368 25.86 -23.61 -9.91
CA GLU A 368 25.10 -23.75 -11.17
C GLU A 368 25.58 -22.73 -12.23
N LEU A 369 25.94 -21.53 -11.79
CA LEU A 369 26.50 -20.49 -12.66
C LEU A 369 28.00 -20.69 -13.00
N GLY A 370 28.67 -21.70 -12.42
CA GLY A 370 30.12 -21.88 -12.56
C GLY A 370 30.94 -20.83 -11.81
N ALA A 371 30.37 -20.13 -10.84
CA ALA A 371 31.02 -19.10 -10.07
C ALA A 371 31.66 -19.65 -8.79
N SER A 372 32.67 -18.92 -8.25
CA SER A 372 33.32 -19.26 -6.99
C SER A 372 32.37 -19.28 -5.81
N PRO A 373 32.52 -20.22 -4.85
CA PRO A 373 31.67 -20.20 -3.65
C PRO A 373 31.80 -18.90 -2.86
N TYR A 374 30.69 -18.45 -2.30
CA TYR A 374 30.67 -17.35 -1.34
C TYR A 374 31.16 -17.83 0.02
N VAL A 375 32.15 -17.16 0.57
CA VAL A 375 32.66 -17.39 1.92
C VAL A 375 32.28 -16.16 2.77
N PRO A 376 31.40 -16.29 3.78
CA PRO A 376 31.10 -15.18 4.67
C PRO A 376 32.34 -14.64 5.35
N PRO A 377 32.51 -13.31 5.51
CA PRO A 377 33.62 -12.74 6.27
C PRO A 377 33.57 -13.27 7.70
N ASN A 378 34.72 -13.69 8.19
CA ASN A 378 34.85 -14.26 9.53
C ASN A 378 34.64 -13.15 10.58
N ILE A 379 33.46 -13.09 11.19
CA ILE A 379 33.09 -12.05 12.17
C ILE A 379 34.02 -12.05 13.39
N ALA A 380 34.71 -13.16 13.63
CA ALA A 380 35.65 -13.29 14.75
C ALA A 380 36.95 -12.44 14.60
N GLU A 381 37.29 -11.97 13.39
CA GLU A 381 38.49 -11.15 13.14
C GLU A 381 38.25 -9.64 13.07
N SER A 382 36.99 -9.21 12.92
CA SER A 382 36.64 -7.81 13.07
C SER A 382 36.49 -7.46 14.56
N LYS A 383 37.61 -7.14 15.23
CA LYS A 383 37.49 -6.36 16.47
C LYS A 383 36.64 -5.15 16.18
N PRO A 384 35.55 -4.95 16.91
CA PRO A 384 34.81 -3.71 16.76
C PRO A 384 35.75 -2.57 17.05
N THR A 385 36.15 -1.81 16.04
CA THR A 385 36.78 -0.52 16.25
C THR A 385 35.79 0.26 17.07
N ALA A 386 36.11 0.50 18.34
CA ALA A 386 35.26 1.29 19.21
C ALA A 386 35.09 2.65 18.53
N VAL A 387 33.94 2.85 17.84
CA VAL A 387 33.58 4.15 17.37
C VAL A 387 33.26 4.94 18.63
N SER A 388 34.19 5.82 19.01
CA SER A 388 33.97 6.78 20.08
C SER A 388 32.84 7.70 19.57
N TYR A 389 31.63 7.42 19.97
CA TYR A 389 30.53 8.37 19.78
C TYR A 389 30.86 9.62 20.60
N PRO A 390 30.81 10.83 20.03
CA PRO A 390 30.95 12.02 20.81
C PRO A 390 29.87 11.98 21.90
N THR A 391 30.30 12.11 23.15
CA THR A 391 29.38 12.19 24.30
C THR A 391 28.57 13.47 24.08
N VAL A 392 27.31 13.33 23.71
CA VAL A 392 26.37 14.45 23.64
C VAL A 392 26.14 14.87 25.09
N GLU A 393 26.64 16.05 25.47
CA GLU A 393 26.34 16.63 26.78
C GLU A 393 24.81 16.73 26.93
N ALA A 394 24.33 16.29 28.08
CA ALA A 394 22.90 16.32 28.36
C ALA A 394 22.38 17.75 28.21
N PHE A 395 21.41 17.94 27.34
CA PHE A 395 20.76 19.23 27.10
C PHE A 395 20.03 19.65 28.37
N THR A 396 20.59 20.55 29.15
CA THR A 396 19.92 21.15 30.31
C THR A 396 19.04 22.28 29.78
N LEU A 397 17.74 22.09 29.77
CA LEU A 397 16.79 23.19 29.50
C LEU A 397 16.86 24.18 30.68
N THR A 398 17.64 25.26 30.54
CA THR A 398 17.54 26.39 31.45
C THR A 398 16.31 27.23 31.08
N PRO A 399 15.36 27.44 32.00
CA PRO A 399 14.19 28.29 31.71
C PRO A 399 14.69 29.71 31.44
N LYS A 400 14.27 30.26 30.30
CA LYS A 400 14.55 31.68 29.96
C LYS A 400 13.80 32.55 30.97
N ALA A 401 14.54 33.30 31.79
CA ALA A 401 13.95 34.26 32.72
C ALA A 401 13.10 35.28 31.95
N GLY A 402 11.78 35.31 32.20
CA GLY A 402 10.90 36.33 31.60
C GLY A 402 9.48 35.88 31.22
N GLY A 403 9.07 34.63 31.43
CA GLY A 403 7.69 34.23 31.23
C GLY A 403 6.89 34.29 32.54
N ARG A 404 5.79 35.06 32.56
CA ARG A 404 4.85 35.09 33.68
C ARG A 404 4.36 33.71 34.00
N THR A 405 4.68 33.22 35.20
CA THR A 405 4.06 32.01 35.80
C THR A 405 2.66 32.35 36.28
N VAL A 406 1.67 31.68 35.74
CA VAL A 406 0.39 31.48 36.42
C VAL A 406 0.58 30.26 37.33
N ALA A 407 0.94 30.53 38.56
CA ALA A 407 0.89 29.53 39.63
C ALA A 407 0.49 30.30 40.89
N ASP A 408 -0.76 30.18 41.21
CA ASP A 408 -1.17 30.28 42.63
C ASP A 408 -2.46 29.48 42.81
N SER A 409 -2.39 28.62 43.79
CA SER A 409 -3.42 27.86 44.49
C SER A 409 -3.56 26.38 44.09
N ILE A 410 -2.80 25.56 44.82
CA ILE A 410 -3.35 24.44 45.60
C ILE A 410 -2.33 24.08 46.71
N ASP A 411 -2.84 24.19 47.91
CA ASP A 411 -2.15 23.96 49.17
C ASP A 411 -1.96 22.47 49.50
N ASN A 412 -0.84 22.18 50.13
CA ASN A 412 -0.44 21.08 51.04
C ASN A 412 -1.38 19.89 51.32
N ASN A 413 -0.86 18.70 51.14
CA ASN A 413 -0.46 17.67 52.16
C ASN A 413 -0.61 16.25 51.62
N GLN A 414 0.45 15.54 51.48
CA GLN A 414 0.76 14.27 52.16
C GLN A 414 1.89 13.51 51.45
N SER A 415 2.96 13.39 52.20
CA SER A 415 4.06 12.45 51.97
C SER A 415 3.58 11.02 52.10
N THR A 416 3.80 10.19 51.08
CA THR A 416 3.94 8.74 51.28
C THR A 416 5.02 8.22 50.32
N GLN A 417 6.10 7.75 50.90
CA GLN A 417 7.14 6.97 50.25
C GLN A 417 6.53 5.68 49.71
N LEU A 418 6.83 5.34 48.48
CA LEU A 418 6.78 3.97 48.01
C LEU A 418 8.01 3.66 47.15
N GLN A 419 8.63 2.60 47.57
CA GLN A 419 9.86 2.02 47.08
C GLN A 419 9.84 1.67 45.57
N SER A 420 10.99 1.86 44.97
CA SER A 420 11.37 1.37 43.66
C SER A 420 11.32 -0.16 43.57
N THR A 421 10.59 -0.68 42.58
CA THR A 421 10.92 -1.95 41.98
C THR A 421 11.07 -1.75 40.48
N SER A 422 12.27 -2.01 40.03
CA SER A 422 12.69 -2.04 38.63
C SER A 422 11.93 -3.10 37.87
N GLY A 423 11.25 -2.68 36.79
CA GLY A 423 10.67 -3.54 35.78
C GLY A 423 10.70 -2.81 34.45
N SER A 424 11.82 -2.92 33.75
CA SER A 424 12.00 -2.39 32.42
C SER A 424 11.20 -3.24 31.43
N CYS A 425 10.14 -2.69 30.85
CA CYS A 425 9.61 -3.11 29.57
C CYS A 425 9.33 -1.85 28.75
N ASN A 426 10.35 -1.42 28.03
CA ASN A 426 10.23 -0.38 27.03
C ASN A 426 9.77 -1.05 25.72
N THR A 427 8.48 -1.16 25.51
CA THR A 427 7.91 -1.37 24.19
C THR A 427 7.64 0.01 23.61
N GLN A 428 8.63 0.56 22.95
CA GLN A 428 8.48 1.69 22.07
C GLN A 428 7.78 1.14 20.81
N ALA A 429 6.49 1.45 20.69
CA ALA A 429 5.76 1.24 19.45
C ALA A 429 6.33 2.24 18.43
N ASP A 430 7.16 1.74 17.57
CA ASP A 430 7.64 2.46 16.40
C ASP A 430 6.47 2.52 15.41
N ASN A 431 5.73 3.64 15.42
CA ASN A 431 4.79 3.98 14.36
C ASN A 431 5.58 4.43 13.13
N GLY A 432 6.35 3.51 12.55
CA GLY A 432 6.94 3.67 11.24
C GLY A 432 5.86 3.46 10.20
N THR A 433 5.30 4.55 9.66
CA THR A 433 4.61 4.51 8.36
C THR A 433 5.52 3.84 7.36
N GLU A 434 5.10 2.68 6.85
CA GLU A 434 5.80 2.01 5.75
C GLU A 434 5.75 2.95 4.54
N ILE A 435 6.86 3.61 4.27
CA ILE A 435 7.13 4.15 2.94
C ILE A 435 7.24 2.91 2.07
N GLY A 436 6.27 2.71 1.18
CA GLY A 436 6.27 1.60 0.24
C GLY A 436 7.66 1.43 -0.36
N VAL A 437 8.12 0.19 -0.45
CA VAL A 437 9.43 -0.11 -1.05
C VAL A 437 9.42 0.51 -2.43
N VAL A 438 10.21 1.57 -2.60
CA VAL A 438 10.38 2.25 -3.88
C VAL A 438 11.20 1.33 -4.75
N SER A 439 10.53 0.58 -5.62
CA SER A 439 11.18 -0.18 -6.69
C SER A 439 11.65 0.81 -7.74
N MET A 440 12.94 0.99 -7.79
CA MET A 440 13.57 2.02 -8.58
C MET A 440 14.27 1.38 -9.78
N PHE A 441 13.65 1.50 -10.96
CA PHE A 441 14.30 1.13 -12.20
C PHE A 441 15.39 2.14 -12.56
N LEU A 442 16.62 1.66 -12.62
CA LEU A 442 17.79 2.44 -13.01
C LEU A 442 18.12 2.17 -14.48
N PHE A 443 17.88 3.13 -15.36
CA PHE A 443 18.50 3.18 -16.66
C PHE A 443 19.71 4.11 -16.64
N ILE A 444 20.92 3.54 -16.52
CA ILE A 444 22.15 4.29 -16.79
C ILE A 444 22.42 4.22 -18.29
N ALA A 445 22.08 5.27 -19.01
CA ALA A 445 22.63 5.49 -20.35
C ALA A 445 24.12 5.83 -20.20
N VAL A 446 24.99 4.84 -20.25
CA VAL A 446 26.43 5.06 -20.36
C VAL A 446 26.71 5.67 -21.75
N ILE A 447 26.67 6.98 -21.83
CA ILE A 447 27.19 7.71 -22.99
C ILE A 447 28.71 7.63 -22.90
N SER A 448 29.29 6.58 -23.49
CA SER A 448 30.70 6.47 -23.72
C SER A 448 31.12 7.48 -24.79
N THR A 449 31.47 8.68 -24.38
CA THR A 449 32.15 9.64 -25.29
C THR A 449 33.59 9.20 -25.46
N ARG A 450 33.82 8.23 -26.36
CA ARG A 450 35.18 8.01 -26.93
C ARG A 450 35.55 9.22 -27.78
N ARG A 451 36.34 10.14 -27.21
CA ARG A 451 37.10 11.15 -27.94
C ARG A 451 38.12 10.42 -28.81
N PHE A 452 37.82 10.27 -30.10
CA PHE A 452 38.84 9.95 -31.10
C PHE A 452 39.78 11.15 -31.20
N ARG A 453 40.98 11.05 -30.61
CA ARG A 453 42.12 11.91 -30.99
C ARG A 453 42.62 11.45 -32.37
N ARG A 454 42.30 12.23 -33.41
CA ARG A 454 43.06 12.17 -34.68
C ARG A 454 44.47 12.70 -34.39
N LYS A 455 45.49 11.85 -34.60
CA LYS A 455 46.86 12.29 -34.84
C LYS A 455 46.97 12.58 -36.31
N SER A 456 47.37 13.81 -36.64
CA SER A 456 47.92 14.25 -37.93
C SER A 456 49.27 13.61 -38.17
#